data_044c422fb821e0e36d169b33c2180772
#
_entry.id   044c422fb821e0e36d169b33c2180772
#
_cell.length_a   1.000
_cell.length_b   1.000
_cell.length_c   1.000
_cell.angle_alpha   90.00
_cell.angle_beta   90.00
_cell.angle_gamma   90.00
#
_symmetry.space_group_name_H-M   'P 1'
#
loop_
_entity.id
_entity.type
_entity.pdbx_description
1 polymer ?
#
loop_
_entity_poly.entity_id
_entity_poly.type
_entity_poly.pdbx_seq_one_letter_code
_entity_poly.pdbx_strand_id
1 'polypeptide(L)'
;MHRLITIGSWALIILLFLQPGIAHKGSVEGIRIFTTALLPYLLPYLVITQLFIRSQNSFLNTTSKFKLYFNIYLLSAIGGFPSGAAVITSLKDLGTLNKSNASWLLAICHAPSPMFVIGFVGIEIFHTQIAGIKLLLIIHAVNLIFLLVFILSSPPIHEKTHIQKLSDSPFQESIKETYQILLLIGTTVIFFTTVSFIVFESVKEIFPNIPSMLLVFVASLFEMTGGISLAGEMLSGSMFLPFIVAVIIAFSGISIHMQIIVLAQKANVPIRKYILFRFLHILIIPILFFLL
;
A
#
# COMPACT_ATOMS: atom_id res chain seq x y z
N MET A 1 -4.28 5.08 -25.35
CA MET A 1 -3.76 4.35 -24.19
C MET A 1 -2.71 3.30 -24.58
N HIS A 2 -3.02 2.33 -25.46
CA HIS A 2 -2.05 1.28 -25.85
C HIS A 2 -0.72 1.83 -26.40
N ARG A 3 -0.74 2.85 -27.27
CA ARG A 3 0.51 3.45 -27.83
C ARG A 3 1.43 4.03 -26.76
N LEU A 4 0.87 4.69 -25.73
CA LEU A 4 1.67 5.25 -24.62
C LEU A 4 2.32 4.14 -23.78
N ILE A 5 1.58 3.07 -23.52
CA ILE A 5 2.12 1.90 -22.80
C ILE A 5 3.26 1.26 -23.62
N THR A 6 3.06 1.08 -24.91
CA THR A 6 4.08 0.51 -25.80
C THR A 6 5.35 1.38 -25.85
N ILE A 7 5.21 2.70 -26.02
CA ILE A 7 6.34 3.63 -26.02
C ILE A 7 7.06 3.60 -24.66
N GLY A 8 6.32 3.66 -23.56
CA GLY A 8 6.88 3.57 -22.20
C GLY A 8 7.62 2.25 -21.94
N SER A 9 7.07 1.13 -22.41
CA SER A 9 7.73 -0.19 -22.30
C SER A 9 9.04 -0.23 -23.08
N TRP A 10 9.07 0.27 -24.32
CA TRP A 10 10.31 0.35 -25.10
C TRP A 10 11.33 1.28 -24.46
N ALA A 11 10.91 2.44 -23.96
CA ALA A 11 11.81 3.35 -23.24
C ALA A 11 12.45 2.67 -22.01
N LEU A 12 11.67 1.94 -21.22
CA LEU A 12 12.18 1.19 -20.07
C LEU A 12 13.14 0.07 -20.50
N ILE A 13 12.82 -0.68 -21.56
CA ILE A 13 13.72 -1.72 -22.09
C ILE A 13 15.04 -1.10 -22.50
N ILE A 14 15.03 0.00 -23.23
CA ILE A 14 16.24 0.70 -23.66
C ILE A 14 17.06 1.17 -22.45
N LEU A 15 16.43 1.77 -21.44
CA LEU A 15 17.12 2.21 -20.22
C LEU A 15 17.77 1.04 -19.46
N LEU A 16 17.08 -0.10 -19.35
CA LEU A 16 17.63 -1.32 -18.75
C LEU A 16 18.87 -1.82 -19.50
N PHE A 17 18.87 -1.75 -20.84
CA PHE A 17 20.00 -2.13 -21.67
C PHE A 17 21.17 -1.14 -21.59
N LEU A 18 20.88 0.16 -21.49
CA LEU A 18 21.94 1.18 -21.43
C LEU A 18 22.62 1.22 -20.04
N GLN A 19 21.92 0.82 -18.97
CA GLN A 19 22.43 0.88 -17.61
C GLN A 19 22.33 -0.48 -16.87
N PRO A 20 22.90 -1.57 -17.40
CA PRO A 20 22.70 -2.92 -16.85
C PRO A 20 23.24 -3.07 -15.43
N GLY A 21 24.33 -2.40 -15.09
CA GLY A 21 24.90 -2.42 -13.73
C GLY A 21 24.01 -1.74 -12.69
N ILE A 22 23.36 -0.63 -13.06
CA ILE A 22 22.41 0.08 -12.18
C ILE A 22 21.13 -0.73 -12.05
N ALA A 23 20.63 -1.28 -13.16
CA ALA A 23 19.46 -2.18 -13.16
C ALA A 23 19.67 -3.39 -12.25
N HIS A 24 20.85 -4.02 -12.32
CA HIS A 24 21.22 -5.13 -11.44
C HIS A 24 21.21 -4.71 -9.95
N LYS A 25 21.86 -3.59 -9.60
CA LYS A 25 21.87 -3.06 -8.23
C LYS A 25 20.43 -2.80 -7.73
N GLY A 26 19.60 -2.15 -8.53
CA GLY A 26 18.21 -1.89 -8.20
C GLY A 26 17.39 -3.16 -8.00
N SER A 27 17.60 -4.19 -8.84
CA SER A 27 16.92 -5.48 -8.68
C SER A 27 17.35 -6.21 -7.42
N VAL A 28 18.65 -6.23 -7.09
CA VAL A 28 19.16 -6.83 -5.85
C VAL A 28 18.59 -6.12 -4.63
N GLU A 29 18.53 -4.78 -4.65
CA GLU A 29 17.94 -4.02 -3.56
C GLU A 29 16.43 -4.27 -3.44
N GLY A 30 15.70 -4.36 -4.55
CA GLY A 30 14.28 -4.73 -4.56
C GLY A 30 14.02 -6.12 -3.97
N ILE A 31 14.88 -7.11 -4.29
CA ILE A 31 14.84 -8.44 -3.68
C ILE A 31 15.10 -8.33 -2.16
N ARG A 32 16.11 -7.56 -1.75
CA ARG A 32 16.43 -7.34 -0.34
C ARG A 32 15.24 -6.74 0.41
N ILE A 33 14.66 -5.65 -0.09
CA ILE A 33 13.48 -5.01 0.51
C ILE A 33 12.34 -6.02 0.64
N PHE A 34 12.03 -6.75 -0.43
CA PHE A 34 10.95 -7.74 -0.40
C PHE A 34 11.20 -8.85 0.61
N THR A 35 12.37 -9.47 0.60
CA THR A 35 12.66 -10.67 1.40
C THR A 35 12.94 -10.37 2.86
N THR A 36 13.52 -9.21 3.19
CA THR A 36 13.90 -8.88 4.58
C THR A 36 12.92 -7.95 5.27
N ALA A 37 12.35 -6.97 4.55
CA ALA A 37 11.47 -5.97 5.15
C ALA A 37 9.98 -6.28 5.00
N LEU A 38 9.56 -6.96 3.92
CA LEU A 38 8.14 -7.17 3.65
C LEU A 38 7.67 -8.60 3.91
N LEU A 39 8.32 -9.59 3.32
CA LEU A 39 7.89 -10.98 3.35
C LEU A 39 7.71 -11.56 4.75
N PRO A 40 8.64 -11.35 5.74
CA PRO A 40 8.51 -11.94 7.07
C PRO A 40 7.24 -11.49 7.82
N TYR A 41 6.78 -10.28 7.55
CA TYR A 41 5.57 -9.73 8.18
C TYR A 41 4.31 -10.04 7.37
N LEU A 42 4.39 -9.91 6.03
CA LEU A 42 3.23 -10.06 5.17
C LEU A 42 2.77 -11.52 5.05
N LEU A 43 3.70 -12.48 4.94
CA LEU A 43 3.34 -13.88 4.72
C LEU A 43 2.46 -14.45 5.84
N PRO A 44 2.87 -14.42 7.13
CA PRO A 44 2.04 -14.95 8.21
C PRO A 44 0.70 -14.23 8.31
N TYR A 45 0.74 -12.89 8.19
CA TYR A 45 -0.45 -12.07 8.27
C TYR A 45 -1.45 -12.38 7.15
N LEU A 46 -1.01 -12.47 5.90
CA LEU A 46 -1.87 -12.77 4.76
C LEU A 46 -2.49 -14.17 4.87
N VAL A 47 -1.71 -15.19 5.27
CA VAL A 47 -2.23 -16.56 5.46
C VAL A 47 -3.34 -16.54 6.51
N ILE A 48 -3.09 -15.96 7.69
CA ILE A 48 -4.06 -15.90 8.77
C ILE A 48 -5.31 -15.12 8.34
N THR A 49 -5.13 -13.99 7.67
CA THR A 49 -6.25 -13.15 7.22
C THR A 49 -7.09 -13.85 6.16
N GLN A 50 -6.47 -14.51 5.18
CA GLN A 50 -7.18 -15.27 4.15
C GLN A 50 -7.92 -16.47 4.76
N LEU A 51 -7.29 -17.17 5.71
CA LEU A 51 -7.94 -18.25 6.45
C LEU A 51 -9.14 -17.72 7.27
N PHE A 52 -8.97 -16.59 7.94
CA PHE A 52 -10.02 -15.95 8.71
C PHE A 52 -11.23 -15.56 7.86
N ILE A 53 -11.01 -15.00 6.67
CA ILE A 53 -12.07 -14.63 5.73
C ILE A 53 -12.84 -15.89 5.26
N ARG A 54 -12.17 -17.02 5.06
CA ARG A 54 -12.74 -18.26 4.50
C ARG A 54 -13.34 -19.20 5.55
N SER A 55 -13.04 -19.01 6.83
CA SER A 55 -13.46 -19.92 7.92
C SER A 55 -14.82 -19.62 8.53
N GLN A 56 -15.75 -18.91 7.87
CA GLN A 56 -17.08 -18.53 8.42
C GLN A 56 -17.03 -17.78 9.77
N ASN A 57 -16.04 -16.96 9.98
CA ASN A 57 -15.87 -16.31 11.26
C ASN A 57 -17.03 -15.34 11.55
N SER A 58 -17.61 -15.42 12.75
CA SER A 58 -18.64 -14.51 13.24
C SER A 58 -18.21 -13.03 13.24
N PHE A 59 -16.91 -12.77 13.17
CA PHE A 59 -16.33 -11.43 13.08
C PHE A 59 -16.74 -10.70 11.79
N LEU A 60 -16.83 -11.40 10.65
CA LEU A 60 -17.29 -10.85 9.37
C LEU A 60 -18.75 -11.21 9.05
N ASN A 61 -19.32 -12.20 9.73
CA ASN A 61 -20.69 -12.63 9.53
C ASN A 61 -21.64 -11.89 10.49
N THR A 62 -21.90 -10.63 10.21
CA THR A 62 -22.73 -9.75 11.06
C THR A 62 -23.74 -8.98 10.22
N THR A 63 -24.94 -8.73 10.76
CA THR A 63 -25.97 -7.90 10.15
C THR A 63 -25.75 -6.40 10.40
N SER A 64 -24.89 -6.07 11.38
CA SER A 64 -24.55 -4.67 11.68
C SER A 64 -23.52 -4.13 10.67
N LYS A 65 -23.90 -3.14 9.85
CA LYS A 65 -22.98 -2.47 8.93
C LYS A 65 -21.77 -1.83 9.64
N PHE A 66 -21.98 -1.25 10.82
CA PHE A 66 -20.91 -0.67 11.63
C PHE A 66 -19.88 -1.75 11.98
N LYS A 67 -20.33 -2.85 12.57
CA LYS A 67 -19.45 -3.95 12.97
C LYS A 67 -18.71 -4.55 11.77
N LEU A 68 -19.38 -4.76 10.64
CA LEU A 68 -18.76 -5.31 9.43
C LEU A 68 -17.65 -4.39 8.91
N TYR A 69 -17.95 -3.12 8.66
CA TYR A 69 -16.99 -2.21 8.05
C TYR A 69 -15.84 -1.86 8.99
N PHE A 70 -16.11 -1.75 10.30
CA PHE A 70 -15.07 -1.56 11.30
C PHE A 70 -14.14 -2.78 11.40
N ASN A 71 -14.68 -3.99 11.35
CA ASN A 71 -13.89 -5.22 11.35
C ASN A 71 -13.02 -5.36 10.11
N ILE A 72 -13.55 -5.01 8.92
CA ILE A 72 -12.76 -4.95 7.68
C ILE A 72 -11.65 -3.93 7.81
N TYR A 73 -11.94 -2.76 8.37
CA TYR A 73 -10.94 -1.73 8.62
C TYR A 73 -9.83 -2.22 9.57
N LEU A 74 -10.16 -2.86 10.68
CA LEU A 74 -9.19 -3.41 11.63
C LEU A 74 -8.25 -4.44 10.96
N LEU A 75 -8.82 -5.38 10.21
CA LEU A 75 -8.01 -6.34 9.45
C LEU A 75 -7.07 -5.63 8.48
N SER A 76 -7.57 -4.63 7.75
CA SER A 76 -6.76 -3.87 6.79
C SER A 76 -5.66 -3.04 7.48
N ALA A 77 -5.97 -2.43 8.62
CA ALA A 77 -5.06 -1.56 9.37
C ALA A 77 -3.86 -2.33 9.96
N ILE A 78 -4.09 -3.54 10.46
CA ILE A 78 -3.01 -4.38 11.01
C ILE A 78 -2.04 -4.83 9.92
N GLY A 79 -2.56 -5.26 8.76
CA GLY A 79 -1.74 -5.76 7.66
C GLY A 79 -1.09 -4.68 6.82
N GLY A 80 -1.67 -3.49 6.81
CA GLY A 80 -1.22 -2.40 5.96
C GLY A 80 -1.49 -2.64 4.47
N PHE A 81 -0.94 -1.80 3.63
CA PHE A 81 -1.06 -2.02 2.19
C PHE A 81 0.02 -2.99 1.66
N PRO A 82 -0.29 -3.82 0.63
CA PRO A 82 -1.58 -3.89 -0.08
C PRO A 82 -2.57 -4.89 0.53
N SER A 83 -2.30 -5.44 1.75
CA SER A 83 -3.13 -6.49 2.34
C SER A 83 -4.57 -6.04 2.62
N GLY A 84 -4.79 -4.75 2.94
CA GLY A 84 -6.13 -4.20 3.03
C GLY A 84 -6.92 -4.33 1.72
N ALA A 85 -6.30 -4.08 0.58
CA ALA A 85 -6.93 -4.30 -0.72
C ALA A 85 -7.22 -5.77 -0.97
N ALA A 86 -6.32 -6.67 -0.57
CA ALA A 86 -6.54 -8.11 -0.69
C ALA A 86 -7.75 -8.59 0.15
N VAL A 87 -7.90 -8.09 1.38
CA VAL A 87 -9.07 -8.36 2.23
C VAL A 87 -10.35 -7.93 1.53
N ILE A 88 -10.40 -6.68 1.05
CA ILE A 88 -11.60 -6.09 0.44
C ILE A 88 -11.98 -6.81 -0.86
N THR A 89 -11.01 -7.12 -1.69
CA THR A 89 -11.24 -7.82 -2.96
C THR A 89 -11.69 -9.25 -2.74
N SER A 90 -11.10 -9.96 -1.79
CA SER A 90 -11.55 -11.31 -1.39
C SER A 90 -12.98 -11.30 -0.86
N LEU A 91 -13.34 -10.34 0.00
CA LEU A 91 -14.71 -10.22 0.53
C LEU A 91 -15.72 -9.83 -0.55
N LYS A 92 -15.31 -9.04 -1.54
CA LYS A 92 -16.15 -8.71 -2.70
C LYS A 92 -16.37 -9.95 -3.58
N ASP A 93 -15.34 -10.76 -3.84
CA ASP A 93 -15.44 -11.98 -4.65
C ASP A 93 -16.27 -13.07 -3.95
N LEU A 94 -16.23 -13.12 -2.62
CA LEU A 94 -17.10 -13.96 -1.80
C LEU A 94 -18.55 -13.43 -1.66
N GLY A 95 -18.88 -12.28 -2.28
CA GLY A 95 -20.21 -11.71 -2.24
C GLY A 95 -20.58 -10.99 -0.94
N THR A 96 -19.68 -10.87 0.03
CA THR A 96 -19.90 -10.15 1.30
C THR A 96 -20.00 -8.63 1.08
N LEU A 97 -19.28 -8.11 0.09
CA LEU A 97 -19.30 -6.69 -0.29
C LEU A 97 -19.85 -6.51 -1.70
N ASN A 98 -20.71 -5.53 -1.88
CA ASN A 98 -21.08 -5.06 -3.22
C ASN A 98 -19.96 -4.16 -3.80
N LYS A 99 -20.01 -3.94 -5.11
CA LYS A 99 -19.02 -3.16 -5.86
C LYS A 99 -18.82 -1.73 -5.33
N SER A 100 -19.91 -1.07 -4.90
CA SER A 100 -19.85 0.30 -4.38
C SER A 100 -19.17 0.35 -3.01
N ASN A 101 -19.55 -0.53 -2.09
CA ASN A 101 -18.99 -0.58 -0.74
C ASN A 101 -17.51 -1.00 -0.77
N ALA A 102 -17.16 -1.97 -1.63
CA ALA A 102 -15.77 -2.35 -1.86
C ALA A 102 -14.92 -1.17 -2.37
N SER A 103 -15.45 -0.34 -3.28
CA SER A 103 -14.76 0.85 -3.79
C SER A 103 -14.54 1.93 -2.71
N TRP A 104 -15.47 2.13 -1.78
CA TRP A 104 -15.29 3.03 -0.63
C TRP A 104 -14.27 2.48 0.36
N LEU A 105 -14.41 1.22 0.74
CA LEU A 105 -13.50 0.58 1.69
C LEU A 105 -12.08 0.50 1.13
N LEU A 106 -11.90 0.25 -0.16
CA LEU A 106 -10.60 0.28 -0.82
C LEU A 106 -9.88 1.63 -0.66
N ALA A 107 -10.65 2.72 -0.69
CA ALA A 107 -10.13 4.07 -0.49
C ALA A 107 -9.78 4.34 0.99
N ILE A 108 -10.67 3.94 1.91
CA ILE A 108 -10.58 4.23 3.35
C ILE A 108 -9.58 3.32 4.06
N CYS A 109 -9.55 2.04 3.71
CA CYS A 109 -8.70 1.03 4.37
C CYS A 109 -7.25 1.01 3.87
N HIS A 110 -6.85 1.98 3.07
CA HIS A 110 -5.47 2.08 2.59
C HIS A 110 -4.60 2.82 3.59
N ALA A 111 -3.83 2.08 4.37
CA ALA A 111 -2.88 2.59 5.36
C ALA A 111 -1.63 1.70 5.40
N PRO A 112 -0.47 2.22 5.83
CA PRO A 112 0.69 1.38 6.12
C PRO A 112 0.46 0.55 7.38
N SER A 113 1.19 -0.56 7.53
CA SER A 113 1.11 -1.36 8.75
C SER A 113 1.75 -0.66 9.96
N PRO A 114 1.27 -0.93 11.18
CA PRO A 114 1.87 -0.38 12.40
C PRO A 114 3.37 -0.71 12.51
N MET A 115 3.78 -1.94 12.15
CA MET A 115 5.19 -2.35 12.18
C MET A 115 6.05 -1.51 11.24
N PHE A 116 5.56 -1.20 10.05
CA PHE A 116 6.28 -0.34 9.10
C PHE A 116 6.42 1.09 9.65
N VAL A 117 5.34 1.69 10.16
CA VAL A 117 5.37 3.09 10.59
C VAL A 117 6.12 3.27 11.91
N ILE A 118 5.91 2.38 12.90
CA ILE A 118 6.56 2.50 14.20
C ILE A 118 8.00 1.99 14.14
N GLY A 119 8.22 0.81 13.54
CA GLY A 119 9.51 0.16 13.46
C GLY A 119 10.42 0.87 12.46
N PHE A 120 10.14 0.74 11.16
CA PHE A 120 11.01 1.28 10.13
C PHE A 120 11.01 2.82 10.14
N VAL A 121 9.85 3.47 10.01
CA VAL A 121 9.82 4.93 9.90
C VAL A 121 10.16 5.63 11.21
N GLY A 122 9.58 5.18 12.33
CA GLY A 122 9.81 5.79 13.64
C GLY A 122 11.22 5.55 14.17
N ILE A 123 11.63 4.29 14.26
CA ILE A 123 12.90 3.93 14.91
C ILE A 123 14.08 4.14 13.96
N GLU A 124 14.02 3.64 12.71
CA GLU A 124 15.18 3.69 11.82
C GLU A 124 15.34 5.03 11.10
N ILE A 125 14.25 5.70 10.72
CA ILE A 125 14.31 6.94 9.93
C ILE A 125 14.24 8.19 10.81
N PHE A 126 13.28 8.26 11.74
CA PHE A 126 13.10 9.42 12.62
C PHE A 126 13.97 9.32 13.91
N HIS A 127 14.56 8.16 14.20
CA HIS A 127 15.28 7.85 15.43
C HIS A 127 14.43 8.10 16.70
N THR A 128 13.10 8.04 16.57
CA THR A 128 12.17 8.17 17.68
C THR A 128 10.86 7.42 17.43
N GLN A 129 10.59 6.44 18.27
CA GLN A 129 9.35 5.66 18.20
C GLN A 129 8.10 6.53 18.35
N ILE A 130 8.19 7.61 19.16
CA ILE A 130 7.07 8.53 19.40
C ILE A 130 6.60 9.20 18.10
N ALA A 131 7.51 9.64 17.24
CA ALA A 131 7.15 10.23 15.96
C ALA A 131 6.46 9.23 15.03
N GLY A 132 6.91 7.97 15.01
CA GLY A 132 6.24 6.89 14.29
C GLY A 132 4.82 6.63 14.80
N ILE A 133 4.63 6.55 16.12
CA ILE A 133 3.31 6.40 16.75
C ILE A 133 2.40 7.58 16.41
N LYS A 134 2.90 8.81 16.52
CA LYS A 134 2.17 10.03 16.17
C LYS A 134 1.69 9.98 14.71
N LEU A 135 2.58 9.66 13.77
CA LEU A 135 2.23 9.56 12.35
C LEU A 135 1.17 8.48 12.11
N LEU A 136 1.32 7.30 12.73
CA LEU A 136 0.35 6.22 12.64
C LEU A 136 -1.03 6.63 13.15
N LEU A 137 -1.08 7.29 14.31
CA LEU A 137 -2.35 7.77 14.91
C LEU A 137 -3.04 8.80 14.01
N ILE A 138 -2.30 9.71 13.38
CA ILE A 138 -2.85 10.70 12.45
C ILE A 138 -3.44 9.99 11.22
N ILE A 139 -2.71 9.06 10.61
CA ILE A 139 -3.19 8.29 9.45
C ILE A 139 -4.50 7.58 9.79
N HIS A 140 -4.52 6.87 10.93
CA HIS A 140 -5.71 6.13 11.33
C HIS A 140 -6.87 7.03 11.78
N ALA A 141 -6.60 8.18 12.42
CA ALA A 141 -7.63 9.15 12.77
C ALA A 141 -8.35 9.68 11.51
N VAL A 142 -7.58 10.07 10.48
CA VAL A 142 -8.14 10.50 9.20
C VAL A 142 -8.98 9.40 8.55
N ASN A 143 -8.46 8.19 8.50
CA ASN A 143 -9.18 7.05 7.90
C ASN A 143 -10.45 6.69 8.69
N LEU A 144 -10.42 6.75 10.03
CA LEU A 144 -11.58 6.47 10.89
C LEU A 144 -12.68 7.53 10.74
N ILE A 145 -12.31 8.80 10.55
CA ILE A 145 -13.27 9.86 10.24
C ILE A 145 -13.98 9.56 8.92
N PHE A 146 -13.23 9.20 7.88
CA PHE A 146 -13.83 8.83 6.59
C PHE A 146 -14.67 7.55 6.70
N LEU A 147 -14.22 6.57 7.49
CA LEU A 147 -14.99 5.35 7.75
C LEU A 147 -16.33 5.67 8.42
N LEU A 148 -16.31 6.52 9.43
CA LEU A 148 -17.53 6.93 10.13
C LEU A 148 -18.50 7.64 9.20
N VAL A 149 -18.03 8.61 8.42
CA VAL A 149 -18.85 9.31 7.40
C VAL A 149 -19.45 8.30 6.41
N PHE A 150 -18.65 7.34 5.92
CA PHE A 150 -19.12 6.29 5.03
C PHE A 150 -20.19 5.41 5.69
N ILE A 151 -19.98 4.97 6.92
CA ILE A 151 -20.94 4.14 7.66
C ILE A 151 -22.28 4.88 7.85
N LEU A 152 -22.24 6.16 8.21
CA LEU A 152 -23.43 6.97 8.41
C LEU A 152 -24.21 7.21 7.12
N SER A 153 -23.50 7.42 6.00
CA SER A 153 -24.10 7.70 4.68
C SER A 153 -24.49 6.46 3.88
N SER A 154 -23.98 5.27 4.25
CA SER A 154 -24.27 4.03 3.51
C SER A 154 -25.64 3.46 3.87
N PRO A 155 -26.38 2.86 2.91
CA PRO A 155 -27.64 2.19 3.21
C PRO A 155 -27.45 1.00 4.15
N PRO A 156 -28.52 0.54 4.83
CA PRO A 156 -28.49 -0.70 5.61
C PRO A 156 -28.03 -1.87 4.74
N ILE A 157 -27.34 -2.83 5.35
CA ILE A 157 -27.01 -4.08 4.68
C ILE A 157 -28.33 -4.88 4.62
N HIS A 158 -28.92 -4.96 3.43
CA HIS A 158 -30.05 -5.86 3.22
C HIS A 158 -29.51 -7.29 3.20
N GLU A 159 -30.15 -8.14 3.98
CA GLU A 159 -29.98 -9.59 4.18
C GLU A 159 -28.70 -10.24 3.64
N LYS A 160 -28.21 -11.21 4.41
CA LYS A 160 -27.10 -12.09 4.06
C LYS A 160 -27.07 -12.38 2.55
N THR A 161 -26.32 -11.61 1.81
CA THR A 161 -25.88 -12.05 0.50
C THR A 161 -25.27 -13.43 0.73
N HIS A 162 -25.83 -14.43 0.10
CA HIS A 162 -25.41 -15.82 0.22
C HIS A 162 -23.89 -15.88 0.26
N ILE A 163 -23.34 -16.19 1.43
CA ILE A 163 -21.95 -16.55 1.54
C ILE A 163 -21.78 -17.71 0.60
N GLN A 164 -21.05 -17.47 -0.49
CA GLN A 164 -20.76 -18.46 -1.48
C GLN A 164 -20.24 -19.72 -0.76
N LYS A 165 -20.62 -20.90 -1.29
CA LYS A 165 -20.20 -22.21 -0.77
C LYS A 165 -18.82 -22.14 -0.15
N LEU A 166 -18.71 -22.45 1.12
CA LEU A 166 -17.41 -22.58 1.76
C LEU A 166 -16.59 -23.59 0.97
N SER A 167 -15.34 -23.27 0.86
CA SER A 167 -14.34 -24.19 0.34
C SER A 167 -14.27 -25.43 1.22
N ASP A 168 -14.23 -26.60 0.61
CA ASP A 168 -13.97 -27.86 1.32
C ASP A 168 -12.56 -27.86 1.96
N SER A 169 -11.69 -26.92 1.57
CA SER A 169 -10.31 -26.78 2.03
C SER A 169 -9.91 -25.33 2.27
N PRO A 170 -10.44 -24.63 3.31
CA PRO A 170 -10.18 -23.20 3.55
C PRO A 170 -8.70 -22.86 3.68
N PHE A 171 -7.91 -23.72 4.29
CA PHE A 171 -6.47 -23.53 4.45
C PHE A 171 -5.73 -23.56 3.11
N GLN A 172 -6.01 -24.55 2.26
CA GLN A 172 -5.36 -24.69 0.96
C GLN A 172 -5.65 -23.48 0.06
N GLU A 173 -6.90 -23.02 0.03
CA GLU A 173 -7.26 -21.82 -0.73
C GLU A 173 -6.61 -20.56 -0.15
N SER A 174 -6.49 -20.46 1.16
CA SER A 174 -5.81 -19.34 1.80
C SER A 174 -4.33 -19.26 1.42
N ILE A 175 -3.64 -20.39 1.38
CA ILE A 175 -2.26 -20.48 0.91
C ILE A 175 -2.15 -20.06 -0.57
N LYS A 176 -3.05 -20.56 -1.42
CA LYS A 176 -3.05 -20.22 -2.86
C LYS A 176 -3.23 -18.72 -3.10
N GLU A 177 -4.21 -18.09 -2.44
CA GLU A 177 -4.43 -16.64 -2.58
C GLU A 177 -3.27 -15.83 -1.99
N THR A 178 -2.74 -16.23 -0.84
CA THR A 178 -1.57 -15.60 -0.25
C THR A 178 -0.37 -15.62 -1.19
N TYR A 179 -0.10 -16.76 -1.82
CA TYR A 179 0.98 -16.89 -2.80
C TYR A 179 0.81 -15.92 -3.98
N GLN A 180 -0.40 -15.80 -4.54
CA GLN A 180 -0.67 -14.88 -5.65
C GLN A 180 -0.44 -13.41 -5.25
N ILE A 181 -0.87 -13.03 -4.03
CA ILE A 181 -0.67 -11.68 -3.50
C ILE A 181 0.82 -11.41 -3.27
N LEU A 182 1.56 -12.35 -2.69
CA LEU A 182 3.00 -12.21 -2.45
C LEU A 182 3.80 -12.13 -3.74
N LEU A 183 3.44 -12.90 -4.77
CA LEU A 183 4.06 -12.77 -6.10
C LEU A 183 3.83 -11.38 -6.69
N LEU A 184 2.61 -10.86 -6.60
CA LEU A 184 2.31 -9.50 -7.07
C LEU A 184 3.14 -8.46 -6.33
N ILE A 185 3.25 -8.55 -5.00
CA ILE A 185 4.04 -7.62 -4.19
C ILE A 185 5.52 -7.72 -4.55
N GLY A 186 6.08 -8.92 -4.55
CA GLY A 186 7.50 -9.15 -4.85
C GLY A 186 7.89 -8.65 -6.24
N THR A 187 7.12 -9.01 -7.26
CA THR A 187 7.40 -8.58 -8.64
C THR A 187 7.29 -7.07 -8.82
N THR A 188 6.28 -6.43 -8.23
CA THR A 188 6.13 -4.97 -8.33
C THR A 188 7.21 -4.23 -7.54
N VAL A 189 7.55 -4.66 -6.33
CA VAL A 189 8.61 -4.04 -5.53
C VAL A 189 9.95 -4.15 -6.27
N ILE A 190 10.35 -5.33 -6.73
CA ILE A 190 11.61 -5.53 -7.46
C ILE A 190 11.65 -4.67 -8.72
N PHE A 191 10.58 -4.68 -9.51
CA PHE A 191 10.50 -3.92 -10.76
C PHE A 191 10.59 -2.41 -10.50
N PHE A 192 9.77 -1.87 -9.60
CA PHE A 192 9.74 -0.42 -9.36
C PHE A 192 10.97 0.08 -8.60
N THR A 193 11.60 -0.74 -7.75
CA THR A 193 12.91 -0.41 -7.17
C THR A 193 13.97 -0.32 -8.26
N THR A 194 13.99 -1.27 -9.20
CA THR A 194 14.91 -1.22 -10.35
C THR A 194 14.73 0.05 -11.18
N VAL A 195 13.48 0.38 -11.53
CA VAL A 195 13.16 1.61 -12.27
C VAL A 195 13.56 2.86 -11.46
N SER A 196 13.28 2.87 -10.16
CA SER A 196 13.67 3.96 -9.26
C SER A 196 15.17 4.22 -9.28
N PHE A 197 15.99 3.17 -9.18
CA PHE A 197 17.46 3.27 -9.26
C PHE A 197 17.94 3.86 -10.58
N ILE A 198 17.41 3.36 -11.70
CA ILE A 198 17.79 3.86 -13.03
C ILE A 198 17.43 5.34 -13.17
N VAL A 199 16.20 5.70 -12.82
CA VAL A 199 15.75 7.10 -12.95
C VAL A 199 16.52 8.01 -12.00
N PHE A 200 16.76 7.58 -10.75
CA PHE A 200 17.53 8.33 -9.77
C PHE A 200 18.95 8.64 -10.27
N GLU A 201 19.68 7.62 -10.74
CA GLU A 201 21.05 7.82 -11.24
C GLU A 201 21.06 8.65 -12.52
N SER A 202 20.13 8.42 -13.47
CA SER A 202 20.01 9.22 -14.67
C SER A 202 19.72 10.70 -14.38
N VAL A 203 18.81 10.98 -13.45
CA VAL A 203 18.50 12.36 -13.05
C VAL A 203 19.70 13.02 -12.39
N LYS A 204 20.43 12.30 -11.54
CA LYS A 204 21.64 12.81 -10.88
C LYS A 204 22.76 13.09 -11.87
N GLU A 205 22.93 12.27 -12.92
CA GLU A 205 23.90 12.47 -13.97
C GLU A 205 23.56 13.70 -14.84
N ILE A 206 22.30 13.84 -15.25
CA ILE A 206 21.84 14.96 -16.09
C ILE A 206 21.84 16.30 -15.31
N PHE A 207 21.49 16.23 -14.01
CA PHE A 207 21.37 17.41 -13.14
C PHE A 207 22.24 17.25 -11.88
N PRO A 208 23.58 17.42 -11.96
CA PRO A 208 24.49 17.18 -10.82
C PRO A 208 24.20 18.03 -9.57
N ASN A 209 23.59 19.18 -9.76
CA ASN A 209 23.28 20.14 -8.70
C ASN A 209 21.81 20.09 -8.23
N ILE A 210 21.08 19.01 -8.56
CA ILE A 210 19.68 18.87 -8.14
C ILE A 210 19.59 18.79 -6.60
N PRO A 211 18.65 19.53 -5.96
CA PRO A 211 18.45 19.44 -4.52
C PRO A 211 18.10 18.02 -4.06
N SER A 212 18.70 17.59 -2.95
CA SER A 212 18.48 16.24 -2.36
C SER A 212 16.99 15.92 -2.17
N MET A 213 16.19 16.92 -1.79
CA MET A 213 14.74 16.77 -1.63
C MET A 213 14.06 16.31 -2.94
N LEU A 214 14.44 16.88 -4.09
CA LEU A 214 13.86 16.50 -5.38
C LEU A 214 14.29 15.09 -5.79
N LEU A 215 15.54 14.71 -5.52
CA LEU A 215 16.01 13.33 -5.73
C LEU A 215 15.22 12.32 -4.90
N VAL A 216 14.98 12.62 -3.64
CA VAL A 216 14.15 11.80 -2.74
C VAL A 216 12.74 11.64 -3.29
N PHE A 217 12.11 12.73 -3.75
CA PHE A 217 10.78 12.65 -4.36
C PHE A 217 10.78 11.82 -5.64
N VAL A 218 11.76 11.97 -6.51
CA VAL A 218 11.89 11.18 -7.74
C VAL A 218 11.97 9.67 -7.42
N ALA A 219 12.82 9.28 -6.47
CA ALA A 219 12.94 7.88 -6.04
C ALA A 219 11.63 7.37 -5.44
N SER A 220 11.01 8.16 -4.55
CA SER A 220 9.77 7.82 -3.85
C SER A 220 8.55 7.67 -4.75
N LEU A 221 8.55 8.35 -5.91
CA LEU A 221 7.46 8.20 -6.90
C LEU A 221 7.31 6.75 -7.36
N PHE A 222 8.41 6.04 -7.53
CA PHE A 222 8.38 4.66 -8.03
C PHE A 222 8.19 3.66 -6.90
N GLU A 223 9.02 3.75 -5.83
CA GLU A 223 8.99 2.82 -4.71
C GLU A 223 9.12 3.57 -3.38
N MET A 224 8.13 3.39 -2.53
CA MET A 224 7.98 4.15 -1.29
C MET A 224 9.06 3.82 -0.26
N THR A 225 9.37 2.54 -0.05
CA THR A 225 10.25 2.09 1.04
C THR A 225 11.69 2.55 0.81
N GLY A 226 12.20 2.35 -0.40
CA GLY A 226 13.51 2.83 -0.81
C GLY A 226 13.58 4.35 -0.81
N GLY A 227 12.50 5.03 -1.23
CA GLY A 227 12.42 6.49 -1.17
C GLY A 227 12.46 7.05 0.25
N ILE A 228 11.83 6.37 1.23
CA ILE A 228 11.89 6.74 2.65
C ILE A 228 13.29 6.48 3.22
N SER A 229 13.94 5.34 2.87
CA SER A 229 15.31 5.07 3.25
C SER A 229 16.25 6.16 2.77
N LEU A 230 16.14 6.50 1.49
CA LEU A 230 16.92 7.58 0.87
C LEU A 230 16.66 8.94 1.53
N ALA A 231 15.41 9.23 1.93
CA ALA A 231 15.08 10.44 2.69
C ALA A 231 15.82 10.47 4.04
N GLY A 232 15.85 9.35 4.76
CA GLY A 232 16.59 9.20 6.00
C GLY A 232 18.10 9.45 5.83
N GLU A 233 18.68 8.98 4.73
CA GLU A 233 20.11 9.18 4.43
C GLU A 233 20.42 10.62 4.00
N MET A 234 19.69 11.15 3.01
CA MET A 234 20.01 12.43 2.37
C MET A 234 19.50 13.65 3.14
N LEU A 235 18.48 13.50 3.96
CA LEU A 235 17.82 14.59 4.70
C LEU A 235 17.96 14.43 6.22
N SER A 236 18.88 13.57 6.69
CA SER A 236 19.17 13.39 8.12
C SER A 236 19.45 14.72 8.79
N GLY A 237 18.80 14.97 9.94
CA GLY A 237 18.90 16.25 10.67
C GLY A 237 18.10 17.41 10.08
N SER A 238 17.46 17.25 8.94
CA SER A 238 16.55 18.28 8.39
C SER A 238 15.23 18.31 9.15
N MET A 239 14.80 19.51 9.54
CA MET A 239 13.49 19.72 10.15
C MET A 239 12.31 19.32 9.22
N PHE A 240 12.55 19.24 7.92
CA PHE A 240 11.55 18.85 6.92
C PHE A 240 11.47 17.34 6.69
N LEU A 241 12.43 16.52 7.19
CA LEU A 241 12.43 15.07 7.01
C LEU A 241 11.08 14.43 7.41
N PRO A 242 10.50 14.72 8.60
CA PRO A 242 9.23 14.13 9.00
C PRO A 242 8.07 14.50 8.05
N PHE A 243 8.03 15.74 7.59
CA PHE A 243 7.00 16.20 6.64
C PHE A 243 7.13 15.48 5.29
N ILE A 244 8.34 15.36 4.76
CA ILE A 244 8.62 14.69 3.47
C ILE A 244 8.24 13.21 3.56
N VAL A 245 8.63 12.52 4.63
CA VAL A 245 8.27 11.12 4.84
C VAL A 245 6.74 10.95 4.96
N ALA A 246 6.05 11.86 5.63
CA ALA A 246 4.59 11.84 5.70
C ALA A 246 3.94 12.03 4.32
N VAL A 247 4.48 12.90 3.45
CA VAL A 247 4.06 13.05 2.04
C VAL A 247 4.27 11.75 1.26
N ILE A 248 5.46 11.14 1.39
CA ILE A 248 5.80 9.90 0.69
C ILE A 248 4.84 8.76 1.10
N ILE A 249 4.58 8.60 2.39
CA ILE A 249 3.64 7.60 2.91
C ILE A 249 2.20 7.88 2.43
N ALA A 250 1.77 9.14 2.46
CA ALA A 250 0.44 9.51 2.00
C ALA A 250 0.24 9.27 0.51
N PHE A 251 1.28 9.46 -0.30
CA PHE A 251 1.30 9.14 -1.72
C PHE A 251 1.40 7.62 -1.95
N SER A 252 2.27 6.92 -1.25
CA SER A 252 2.50 5.45 -1.28
C SER A 252 3.31 4.90 -2.47
N GLY A 253 3.76 5.72 -3.42
CA GLY A 253 4.53 5.28 -4.59
C GLY A 253 3.73 4.49 -5.65
N ILE A 254 4.21 4.49 -6.89
CA ILE A 254 3.55 3.81 -8.02
C ILE A 254 3.50 2.29 -7.80
N SER A 255 4.53 1.69 -7.17
CA SER A 255 4.57 0.27 -6.87
C SER A 255 3.32 -0.20 -6.11
N ILE A 256 2.95 0.49 -5.03
CA ILE A 256 1.77 0.16 -4.23
C ILE A 256 0.48 0.46 -5.00
N HIS A 257 0.42 1.56 -5.74
CA HIS A 257 -0.74 1.84 -6.59
C HIS A 257 -1.00 0.74 -7.61
N MET A 258 0.05 0.21 -8.25
CA MET A 258 -0.09 -0.90 -9.20
C MET A 258 -0.58 -2.18 -8.53
N GLN A 259 -0.11 -2.50 -7.33
CA GLN A 259 -0.63 -3.63 -6.55
C GLN A 259 -2.13 -3.50 -6.28
N ILE A 260 -2.56 -2.31 -5.82
CA ILE A 260 -3.98 -2.01 -5.56
C ILE A 260 -4.82 -2.10 -6.84
N ILE A 261 -4.32 -1.55 -7.95
CA ILE A 261 -5.03 -1.56 -9.24
C ILE A 261 -5.21 -3.00 -9.74
N VAL A 262 -4.18 -3.83 -9.67
CA VAL A 262 -4.26 -5.24 -10.12
C VAL A 262 -5.27 -6.02 -9.28
N LEU A 263 -5.21 -5.90 -7.94
CA LEU A 263 -6.16 -6.55 -7.05
C LEU A 263 -7.59 -6.06 -7.30
N ALA A 264 -7.80 -4.75 -7.42
CA ALA A 264 -9.11 -4.16 -7.67
C ALA A 264 -9.68 -4.56 -9.04
N GLN A 265 -8.86 -4.64 -10.08
CA GLN A 265 -9.26 -5.09 -11.42
C GLN A 265 -9.68 -6.57 -11.41
N LYS A 266 -8.88 -7.46 -10.76
CA LYS A 266 -9.22 -8.87 -10.61
C LYS A 266 -10.62 -9.05 -10.00
N ALA A 267 -10.97 -8.26 -8.99
CA ALA A 267 -12.27 -8.30 -8.30
C ALA A 267 -13.31 -7.34 -8.90
N ASN A 268 -13.02 -6.69 -10.02
CA ASN A 268 -13.92 -5.72 -10.67
C ASN A 268 -14.38 -4.58 -9.73
N VAL A 269 -13.47 -4.06 -8.91
CA VAL A 269 -13.71 -2.92 -8.00
C VAL A 269 -13.23 -1.62 -8.63
N PRO A 270 -14.07 -0.56 -8.71
CA PRO A 270 -13.65 0.73 -9.26
C PRO A 270 -12.64 1.45 -8.35
N ILE A 271 -11.55 1.93 -8.95
CA ILE A 271 -10.45 2.60 -8.23
C ILE A 271 -10.61 4.13 -8.12
N ARG A 272 -11.64 4.73 -8.74
CA ARG A 272 -11.80 6.19 -8.81
C ARG A 272 -11.80 6.85 -7.42
N LYS A 273 -12.52 6.24 -6.45
CA LYS A 273 -12.56 6.75 -5.07
C LYS A 273 -11.20 6.61 -4.38
N TYR A 274 -10.51 5.51 -4.60
CA TYR A 274 -9.17 5.28 -4.10
C TYR A 274 -8.21 6.40 -4.55
N ILE A 275 -8.18 6.71 -5.84
CA ILE A 275 -7.32 7.78 -6.37
C ILE A 275 -7.66 9.13 -5.73
N LEU A 276 -8.94 9.49 -5.65
CA LEU A 276 -9.37 10.74 -5.02
C LEU A 276 -8.90 10.84 -3.56
N PHE A 277 -9.04 9.75 -2.81
CA PHE A 277 -8.62 9.72 -1.41
C PHE A 277 -7.10 9.83 -1.25
N ARG A 278 -6.30 9.32 -2.20
CA ARG A 278 -4.84 9.54 -2.18
C ARG A 278 -4.50 11.03 -2.26
N PHE A 279 -5.14 11.77 -3.13
CA PHE A 279 -4.94 13.23 -3.19
C PHE A 279 -5.33 13.92 -1.87
N LEU A 280 -6.45 13.54 -1.26
CA LEU A 280 -6.85 14.08 0.04
C LEU A 280 -5.84 13.73 1.14
N HIS A 281 -5.33 12.51 1.18
CA HIS A 281 -4.34 12.08 2.17
C HIS A 281 -3.02 12.84 2.03
N ILE A 282 -2.53 13.07 0.81
CA ILE A 282 -1.32 13.88 0.55
C ILE A 282 -1.45 15.31 1.09
N LEU A 283 -2.64 15.87 1.06
CA LEU A 283 -2.90 17.21 1.60
C LEU A 283 -3.06 17.19 3.13
N ILE A 284 -3.82 16.27 3.67
CA ILE A 284 -4.25 16.29 5.08
C ILE A 284 -3.16 15.73 6.01
N ILE A 285 -2.60 14.56 5.71
CA ILE A 285 -1.72 13.83 6.65
C ILE A 285 -0.42 14.59 6.94
N PRO A 286 0.35 15.10 5.94
CA PRO A 286 1.58 15.81 6.22
C PRO A 286 1.35 17.12 6.99
N ILE A 287 0.27 17.84 6.68
CA ILE A 287 -0.08 19.08 7.38
C ILE A 287 -0.41 18.80 8.83
N LEU A 288 -1.28 17.82 9.12
CA LEU A 288 -1.59 17.44 10.49
C LEU A 288 -0.37 16.94 11.26
N PHE A 289 0.51 16.17 10.60
CA PHE A 289 1.72 15.66 11.23
C PHE A 289 2.71 16.76 11.58
N PHE A 290 2.78 17.82 10.77
CA PHE A 290 3.65 18.97 11.00
C PHE A 290 3.09 19.91 12.08
N LEU A 291 1.77 20.11 12.13
CA LEU A 291 1.12 21.02 13.07
C LEU A 291 0.97 20.48 14.49
N LEU A 292 0.82 19.18 14.64
CA LEU A 292 0.64 18.49 15.93
C LEU A 292 1.98 18.03 16.50
#